data_1fdf2d8586924250ccd6a497b1aa4af3
#
_entry.id   1fdf2d8586924250ccd6a497b1aa4af3
#
_cell.length_a   1.000
_cell.length_b   1.000
_cell.length_c   1.000
_cell.angle_alpha   90.00
_cell.angle_beta   90.00
_cell.angle_gamma   90.00
#
_symmetry.space_group_name_H-M   'P 1'
#
loop_
_entity.id
_entity.type
_entity.pdbx_description
1 polymer ?
#
loop_
_entity_poly.entity_id
_entity_poly.type
_entity_poly.pdbx_seq_one_letter_code
_entity_poly.pdbx_strand_id
1 'polypeptide(L)'
;RAYLEHAATYYNRAYEAELLSGRLGGWDFDMVEGVSYVLDLMKQPGQRIANLRFQGAPVREDQSFTLALTSYRLRGGGGYMEAIGWKGEPELVTAEPHRNLFLDRVLASPTLNVAPDHNWRTLPYLDRERVLQLNGR
;
A
#
# COMPACT_ATOMS: atom_id res chain seq x y z
N ARG A 1 2.02 0.84 10.49
CA ARG A 1 1.72 2.23 10.08
C ARG A 1 2.83 2.82 9.22
N ALA A 2 4.09 2.83 9.66
CA ALA A 2 5.21 3.44 8.93
C ALA A 2 5.34 2.96 7.49
N TYR A 3 5.12 1.68 7.21
CA TYR A 3 5.10 1.11 5.87
C TYR A 3 4.08 1.81 4.95
N LEU A 4 2.86 1.98 5.43
CA LEU A 4 1.78 2.66 4.70
C LEU A 4 2.04 4.17 4.54
N GLU A 5 2.65 4.81 5.54
CA GLU A 5 3.06 6.22 5.44
C GLU A 5 4.14 6.40 4.38
N HIS A 6 5.06 5.44 4.23
CA HIS A 6 6.04 5.46 3.14
C HIS A 6 5.37 5.33 1.78
N ALA A 7 4.46 4.35 1.60
CA ALA A 7 3.66 4.23 0.39
C ALA A 7 2.90 5.53 0.06
N ALA A 8 2.36 6.19 1.07
CA ALA A 8 1.64 7.44 0.93
C ALA A 8 2.48 8.61 0.37
N THR A 9 3.82 8.50 0.40
CA THR A 9 4.70 9.51 -0.22
C THR A 9 4.61 9.53 -1.75
N TYR A 10 3.98 8.52 -2.35
CA TYR A 10 3.65 8.49 -3.78
C TYR A 10 2.82 9.71 -4.21
N TYR A 11 1.97 10.20 -3.32
CA TYR A 11 1.13 11.37 -3.58
C TYR A 11 1.72 12.66 -2.99
N ASN A 12 1.45 13.78 -3.65
CA ASN A 12 1.49 15.10 -3.05
C ASN A 12 0.24 15.36 -2.20
N ARG A 13 0.15 16.51 -1.56
CA ARG A 13 -1.09 16.90 -0.90
C ARG A 13 -2.18 17.23 -1.94
N ALA A 14 -3.42 16.97 -1.60
CA ALA A 14 -4.55 17.08 -2.53
C ALA A 14 -4.78 18.48 -3.12
N TYR A 15 -4.19 19.51 -2.53
CA TYR A 15 -4.28 20.89 -3.00
C TYR A 15 -3.03 21.40 -3.75
N GLU A 16 -2.02 20.53 -3.92
CA GLU A 16 -0.84 20.85 -4.74
C GLU A 16 -1.17 20.70 -6.24
N ALA A 17 -0.42 21.38 -7.09
CA ALA A 17 -0.68 21.43 -8.52
C ALA A 17 -0.57 20.01 -9.18
N GLU A 18 0.35 19.19 -8.68
CA GLU A 18 0.56 17.84 -9.16
C GLU A 18 0.15 16.84 -8.08
N LEU A 19 -0.63 15.83 -8.46
CA LEU A 19 -1.07 14.78 -7.53
C LEU A 19 0.07 13.82 -7.17
N LEU A 20 0.93 13.49 -8.14
CA LEU A 20 2.02 12.54 -7.93
C LEU A 20 3.30 13.25 -7.52
N SER A 21 3.93 12.79 -6.45
CA SER A 21 5.12 13.44 -5.89
C SER A 21 6.40 13.19 -6.69
N GLY A 22 6.42 12.14 -7.53
CA GLY A 22 7.63 11.66 -8.19
C GLY A 22 8.65 10.99 -7.26
N ARG A 23 8.37 10.85 -5.97
CA ARG A 23 9.27 10.23 -4.98
C ARG A 23 9.30 8.72 -5.07
N LEU A 24 8.17 8.12 -5.42
CA LEU A 24 8.04 6.69 -5.69
C LEU A 24 7.55 6.49 -7.12
N GLY A 25 8.07 5.47 -7.81
CA GLY A 25 7.49 5.00 -9.06
C GLY A 25 6.12 4.34 -8.82
N GLY A 26 5.26 4.30 -9.83
CA GLY A 26 3.96 3.64 -9.70
C GLY A 26 4.06 2.16 -9.32
N TRP A 27 5.13 1.49 -9.74
CA TRP A 27 5.44 0.10 -9.36
C TRP A 27 5.94 -0.05 -7.91
N ASP A 28 6.25 1.05 -7.25
CA ASP A 28 6.67 1.08 -5.85
C ASP A 28 5.55 1.55 -4.91
N PHE A 29 4.37 1.87 -5.42
CA PHE A 29 3.21 2.17 -4.59
C PHE A 29 2.56 0.89 -4.09
N ASP A 30 2.74 0.59 -2.81
CA ASP A 30 2.16 -0.59 -2.19
C ASP A 30 0.83 -0.29 -1.50
N MET A 31 -0.11 -1.19 -1.71
CA MET A 31 -1.34 -1.33 -0.93
C MET A 31 -1.22 -2.56 -0.05
N VAL A 32 -1.77 -2.50 1.15
CA VAL A 32 -1.68 -3.60 2.12
C VAL A 32 -3.04 -4.24 2.31
N GLU A 33 -3.09 -5.55 2.07
CA GLU A 33 -4.25 -6.40 2.31
C GLU A 33 -4.32 -6.85 3.77
N GLY A 34 -5.51 -7.22 4.25
CA GLY A 34 -5.75 -7.67 5.63
C GLY A 34 -5.99 -6.55 6.65
N VAL A 35 -5.82 -5.30 6.24
CA VAL A 35 -6.15 -4.12 7.05
C VAL A 35 -7.02 -3.16 6.25
N SER A 36 -7.77 -2.30 6.94
CA SER A 36 -8.45 -1.19 6.28
C SER A 36 -7.93 0.15 6.80
N TYR A 37 -7.89 1.15 5.90
CA TYR A 37 -7.36 2.48 6.25
C TYR A 37 -7.85 3.58 5.32
N VAL A 38 -7.65 4.81 5.74
CA VAL A 38 -7.85 6.02 4.93
C VAL A 38 -6.50 6.68 4.69
N LEU A 39 -6.24 7.03 3.43
CA LEU A 39 -5.09 7.82 3.02
C LEU A 39 -5.51 9.29 2.94
N ASP A 40 -5.25 10.06 3.98
CA ASP A 40 -5.61 11.47 4.07
C ASP A 40 -4.55 12.35 3.40
N LEU A 41 -4.80 12.72 2.15
CA LEU A 41 -3.91 13.57 1.34
C LEU A 41 -3.95 15.05 1.72
N MET A 42 -4.81 15.45 2.66
CA MET A 42 -4.79 16.80 3.24
C MET A 42 -3.70 16.95 4.29
N LYS A 43 -3.17 15.83 4.79
CA LYS A 43 -2.14 15.79 5.83
C LYS A 43 -0.72 15.78 5.26
N GLN A 44 0.22 16.15 6.10
CA GLN A 44 1.66 16.04 5.79
C GLN A 44 2.08 14.56 5.62
N PRO A 45 3.10 14.27 4.79
CA PRO A 45 3.73 12.96 4.79
C PRO A 45 4.11 12.51 6.21
N GLY A 46 3.88 11.25 6.53
CA GLY A 46 4.07 10.69 7.87
C GLY A 46 2.86 10.83 8.81
N GLN A 47 1.77 11.50 8.37
CA GLN A 47 0.54 11.68 9.15
C GLN A 47 -0.73 11.33 8.35
N ARG A 48 -0.56 10.63 7.22
CA ARG A 48 -1.62 10.41 6.23
C ARG A 48 -2.48 9.20 6.52
N ILE A 49 -1.96 8.22 7.25
CA ILE A 49 -2.70 6.99 7.53
C ILE A 49 -3.67 7.20 8.70
N ALA A 50 -4.95 7.28 8.37
CA ALA A 50 -6.04 7.43 9.32
C ALA A 50 -6.91 6.17 9.36
N ASN A 51 -7.63 5.96 10.46
CA ASN A 51 -8.57 4.86 10.65
C ASN A 51 -7.99 3.47 10.34
N LEU A 52 -6.71 3.24 10.64
CA LEU A 52 -6.07 1.95 10.45
C LEU A 52 -6.72 0.90 11.36
N ARG A 53 -7.32 -0.14 10.74
CA ARG A 53 -8.04 -1.19 11.43
C ARG A 53 -7.60 -2.57 10.95
N PHE A 54 -7.64 -3.52 11.85
CA PHE A 54 -7.47 -4.94 11.59
C PHE A 54 -8.71 -5.67 12.13
N GLN A 55 -9.37 -6.46 11.29
CA GLN A 55 -10.62 -7.17 11.63
C GLN A 55 -11.68 -6.24 12.27
N GLY A 56 -11.80 -5.02 11.77
CA GLY A 56 -12.75 -4.02 12.25
C GLY A 56 -12.34 -3.25 13.51
N ALA A 57 -11.33 -3.70 14.27
CA ALA A 57 -10.83 -3.02 15.44
C ALA A 57 -9.67 -2.05 15.10
N PRO A 58 -9.52 -0.91 15.79
CA PRO A 58 -8.36 -0.06 15.62
C PRO A 58 -7.05 -0.80 15.91
N VAL A 59 -6.04 -0.62 15.05
CA VAL A 59 -4.70 -1.16 15.29
C VAL A 59 -4.03 -0.38 16.42
N ARG A 60 -3.53 -1.11 17.43
CA ARG A 60 -2.79 -0.52 18.54
C ARG A 60 -1.29 -0.45 18.22
N GLU A 61 -0.57 0.45 18.87
CA GLU A 61 0.87 0.64 18.67
C GLU A 61 1.71 -0.55 19.15
N ASP A 62 1.22 -1.29 20.14
CA ASP A 62 1.84 -2.48 20.70
C ASP A 62 1.51 -3.78 19.95
N GLN A 63 0.71 -3.70 18.89
CA GLN A 63 0.25 -4.86 18.15
C GLN A 63 1.26 -5.27 17.07
N SER A 64 1.68 -6.54 17.11
CA SER A 64 2.57 -7.13 16.11
C SER A 64 1.78 -7.80 15.00
N PHE A 65 2.35 -7.78 13.80
CA PHE A 65 1.81 -8.41 12.60
C PHE A 65 2.92 -9.13 11.82
N THR A 66 2.58 -10.25 11.22
CA THR A 66 3.41 -10.86 10.18
C THR A 66 3.02 -10.24 8.84
N LEU A 67 4.00 -9.70 8.10
CA LEU A 67 3.80 -9.07 6.80
C LEU A 67 4.43 -9.94 5.71
N ALA A 68 3.61 -10.39 4.76
CA ALA A 68 4.10 -11.08 3.56
C ALA A 68 4.57 -10.04 2.52
N LEU A 69 5.80 -10.21 2.04
CA LEU A 69 6.45 -9.31 1.08
C LEU A 69 7.10 -10.10 -0.05
N THR A 70 7.30 -9.44 -1.18
CA THR A 70 8.19 -9.96 -2.22
C THR A 70 9.65 -9.84 -1.81
N SER A 71 10.52 -10.69 -2.37
CA SER A 71 11.96 -10.59 -2.17
C SER A 71 12.53 -9.24 -2.62
N TYR A 72 11.91 -8.59 -3.61
CA TYR A 72 12.27 -7.25 -4.05
C TYR A 72 12.10 -6.22 -2.92
N ARG A 73 10.95 -6.23 -2.24
CA ARG A 73 10.69 -5.33 -1.11
C ARG A 73 11.63 -5.61 0.07
N LEU A 74 11.81 -6.88 0.38
CA LEU A 74 12.69 -7.31 1.48
C LEU A 74 14.14 -6.84 1.27
N ARG A 75 14.62 -6.83 0.04
CA ARG A 75 15.98 -6.39 -0.33
C ARG A 75 16.11 -4.87 -0.52
N GLY A 76 15.13 -4.10 -0.11
CA GLY A 76 15.17 -2.63 -0.13
C GLY A 76 14.47 -1.97 -1.31
N GLY A 77 13.84 -2.75 -2.21
CA GLY A 77 13.10 -2.19 -3.33
C GLY A 77 12.03 -1.20 -2.89
N GLY A 78 12.04 0.01 -3.48
CA GLY A 78 11.15 1.12 -3.11
C GLY A 78 11.44 1.77 -1.76
N GLY A 79 12.54 1.41 -1.05
CA GLY A 79 12.96 2.04 0.20
C GLY A 79 12.13 1.68 1.45
N TYR A 80 11.23 0.70 1.37
CA TYR A 80 10.29 0.39 2.44
C TYR A 80 10.97 -0.12 3.72
N MET A 81 11.95 -1.02 3.59
CA MET A 81 12.64 -1.59 4.77
C MET A 81 13.42 -0.53 5.52
N GLU A 82 14.05 0.39 4.81
CA GLU A 82 14.72 1.56 5.40
C GLU A 82 13.72 2.48 6.10
N ALA A 83 12.60 2.79 5.44
CA ALA A 83 11.57 3.69 5.97
C ALA A 83 10.94 3.19 7.29
N ILE A 84 10.84 1.86 7.48
CA ILE A 84 10.34 1.26 8.72
C ILE A 84 11.45 0.93 9.72
N GLY A 85 12.73 1.15 9.35
CA GLY A 85 13.87 0.84 10.19
C GLY A 85 14.09 -0.66 10.43
N TRP A 86 13.56 -1.53 9.54
CA TRP A 86 13.67 -2.97 9.70
C TRP A 86 15.09 -3.47 9.38
N LYS A 87 15.66 -4.27 10.28
CA LYS A 87 17.00 -4.83 10.17
C LYS A 87 17.04 -6.32 10.53
N GLY A 88 15.87 -6.94 10.63
CA GLY A 88 15.75 -8.34 11.04
C GLY A 88 15.95 -9.31 9.87
N GLU A 89 15.77 -10.59 10.16
CA GLU A 89 15.68 -11.66 9.19
C GLU A 89 14.21 -12.07 9.02
N PRO A 90 13.80 -12.51 7.81
CA PRO A 90 12.45 -12.99 7.61
C PRO A 90 12.18 -14.29 8.39
N GLU A 91 11.01 -14.42 8.98
CA GLU A 91 10.58 -15.66 9.68
C GLU A 91 10.45 -16.84 8.72
N LEU A 92 10.04 -16.59 7.50
CA LEU A 92 9.84 -17.59 6.46
C LEU A 92 10.24 -17.04 5.09
N VAL A 93 11.02 -17.81 4.34
CA VAL A 93 11.31 -17.53 2.94
C VAL A 93 10.85 -18.73 2.11
N THR A 94 10.05 -18.49 1.09
CA THR A 94 9.66 -19.50 0.11
C THR A 94 10.43 -19.27 -1.20
N ALA A 95 10.84 -20.36 -1.85
CA ALA A 95 11.43 -20.30 -3.18
C ALA A 95 10.36 -20.20 -4.29
N GLU A 96 9.07 -20.34 -3.93
CA GLU A 96 7.98 -20.29 -4.89
C GLU A 96 7.80 -18.88 -5.47
N PRO A 97 7.96 -18.67 -6.79
CA PRO A 97 7.68 -17.40 -7.42
C PRO A 97 6.20 -17.03 -7.25
N HIS A 98 5.91 -15.82 -6.79
CA HIS A 98 4.52 -15.39 -6.58
C HIS A 98 3.66 -15.48 -7.86
N ARG A 99 4.28 -15.40 -9.06
CA ARG A 99 3.60 -15.65 -10.33
C ARG A 99 2.95 -17.03 -10.38
N ASN A 100 3.60 -18.06 -9.84
CA ASN A 100 3.06 -19.42 -9.82
C ASN A 100 1.82 -19.51 -8.92
N LEU A 101 1.84 -18.80 -7.79
CA LEU A 101 0.66 -18.70 -6.91
C LEU A 101 -0.57 -18.12 -7.65
N PHE A 102 -0.36 -17.13 -8.52
CA PHE A 102 -1.42 -16.61 -9.39
C PHE A 102 -1.90 -17.63 -10.40
N LEU A 103 -0.97 -18.33 -11.07
CA LEU A 103 -1.31 -19.38 -12.03
C LEU A 103 -2.11 -20.49 -11.37
N ASP A 104 -1.67 -21.00 -10.23
CA ASP A 104 -2.35 -22.02 -9.47
C ASP A 104 -3.77 -21.59 -9.09
N ARG A 105 -3.92 -20.34 -8.65
CA ARG A 105 -5.23 -19.77 -8.33
C ARG A 105 -6.16 -19.69 -9.54
N VAL A 106 -5.64 -19.25 -10.71
CA VAL A 106 -6.40 -19.19 -11.97
C VAL A 106 -6.79 -20.59 -12.45
N LEU A 107 -5.85 -21.53 -12.38
CA LEU A 107 -6.10 -22.92 -12.83
C LEU A 107 -7.08 -23.66 -11.91
N ALA A 108 -7.08 -23.38 -10.64
CA ALA A 108 -7.99 -23.96 -9.66
C ALA A 108 -9.43 -23.41 -9.74
N SER A 109 -9.66 -22.34 -10.47
CA SER A 109 -10.95 -21.65 -10.52
C SER A 109 -11.35 -21.37 -11.96
N PRO A 110 -12.37 -22.04 -12.52
CA PRO A 110 -12.79 -21.86 -13.91
C PRO A 110 -13.31 -20.44 -14.19
N THR A 111 -13.67 -19.71 -13.14
CA THR A 111 -14.10 -18.31 -13.21
C THR A 111 -13.51 -17.56 -12.04
N LEU A 112 -12.78 -16.47 -12.31
CA LEU A 112 -12.34 -15.53 -11.29
C LEU A 112 -13.37 -14.41 -11.18
N ASN A 113 -14.03 -14.33 -10.05
CA ASN A 113 -14.87 -13.20 -9.72
C ASN A 113 -14.00 -12.19 -8.95
N VAL A 114 -13.48 -11.17 -9.65
CA VAL A 114 -12.58 -10.18 -9.10
C VAL A 114 -13.38 -8.90 -8.86
N ALA A 115 -13.52 -8.52 -7.60
CA ALA A 115 -14.10 -7.26 -7.19
C ALA A 115 -13.15 -6.53 -6.22
N PRO A 116 -13.07 -5.19 -6.27
CA PRO A 116 -12.34 -4.43 -5.26
C PRO A 116 -12.94 -4.67 -3.88
N ASP A 117 -12.12 -4.91 -2.88
CA ASP A 117 -12.55 -5.10 -1.48
C ASP A 117 -12.79 -3.78 -0.74
N HIS A 118 -12.37 -2.65 -1.34
CA HIS A 118 -12.47 -1.31 -0.77
C HIS A 118 -11.85 -1.17 0.63
N ASN A 119 -10.82 -1.94 0.92
CA ASN A 119 -10.13 -1.93 2.19
C ASN A 119 -9.38 -0.61 2.46
N TRP A 120 -9.15 0.20 1.42
CA TRP A 120 -8.60 1.54 1.57
C TRP A 120 -9.26 2.55 0.64
N ARG A 121 -9.12 3.83 0.97
CA ARG A 121 -9.56 4.95 0.14
C ARG A 121 -8.75 6.19 0.44
N THR A 122 -8.77 7.15 -0.48
CA THR A 122 -8.19 8.48 -0.28
C THR A 122 -9.18 9.44 0.38
N LEU A 123 -8.64 10.47 1.01
CA LEU A 123 -9.38 11.66 1.44
C LEU A 123 -8.60 12.90 0.97
N PRO A 124 -9.17 13.79 0.14
CA PRO A 124 -10.46 13.66 -0.52
C PRO A 124 -10.54 12.42 -1.42
N TYR A 125 -11.74 12.00 -1.75
CA TYR A 125 -11.94 10.93 -2.72
C TYR A 125 -11.40 11.36 -4.09
N LEU A 126 -10.56 10.51 -4.68
CA LEU A 126 -9.94 10.76 -5.99
C LEU A 126 -10.65 9.90 -7.04
N ASP A 127 -11.67 10.43 -7.67
CA ASP A 127 -12.22 9.84 -8.87
C ASP A 127 -11.34 10.15 -10.11
N ARG A 128 -11.67 9.53 -11.23
CA ARG A 128 -10.91 9.70 -12.47
C ARG A 128 -10.85 11.18 -12.92
N GLU A 129 -11.96 11.90 -12.80
CA GLU A 129 -12.05 13.29 -13.22
C GLU A 129 -11.15 14.18 -12.37
N ARG A 130 -11.18 13.99 -11.04
CA ARG A 130 -10.32 14.69 -10.10
C ARG A 130 -8.83 14.42 -10.34
N VAL A 131 -8.48 13.17 -10.63
CA VAL A 131 -7.09 12.79 -10.97
C VAL A 131 -6.63 13.49 -12.25
N LEU A 132 -7.47 13.55 -13.28
CA LEU A 132 -7.13 14.25 -14.54
C LEU A 132 -6.96 15.75 -14.33
N GLN A 133 -7.82 16.39 -13.55
CA GLN A 133 -7.72 17.81 -13.21
C GLN A 133 -6.40 18.12 -12.48
N LEU A 134 -6.03 17.30 -11.48
CA LEU A 134 -4.82 17.50 -10.69
C LEU A 134 -3.52 17.25 -11.47
N ASN A 135 -3.57 16.48 -12.54
CA ASN A 135 -2.42 16.22 -13.41
C ASN A 135 -2.37 17.15 -14.66
N GLY A 136 -3.22 18.17 -14.71
CA GLY A 136 -3.21 19.17 -15.79
C GLY A 136 -3.60 18.61 -17.18
N ARG A 137 -4.41 17.56 -17.22
CA ARG A 137 -4.88 16.90 -18.44
C ARG A 137 -6.40 17.00 -18.56
#